data_c71ed87af5844b93a0534684b4274883
#
_entry.id   c71ed87af5844b93a0534684b4274883
#
_cell.length_a   1.000
_cell.length_b   1.000
_cell.length_c   1.000
_cell.angle_alpha   90.00
_cell.angle_beta   90.00
_cell.angle_gamma   90.00
#
_symmetry.space_group_name_H-M   'P 1'
#
loop_
_entity.id
_entity.type
_entity.pdbx_description
1 polymer ?
#
loop_
_entity_poly.entity_id
_entity_poly.type
_entity_poly.pdbx_seq_one_letter_code
_entity_poly.pdbx_strand_id
1 'polypeptide(L)'
;MLTITSEAADAIREIVQANDLPQGSGLRITAEEDGDEVSIELDFAEQPETEDDVVESQGARVFLDETASDVLTDVELTVTPHGDHVHFEFSERGDGAG
;
A
#
# COMPACT_ATOMS: atom_id res chain seq x y z
N MET A 1 8.99 -4.39 -7.44
CA MET A 1 7.89 -3.42 -7.30
C MET A 1 6.76 -4.05 -6.53
N LEU A 2 6.14 -3.30 -5.66
CA LEU A 2 5.01 -3.81 -4.88
C LEU A 2 3.86 -4.17 -5.80
N THR A 3 3.19 -5.27 -5.50
CA THR A 3 2.01 -5.71 -6.23
C THR A 3 0.78 -5.48 -5.35
N ILE A 4 -0.32 -5.07 -5.97
CA ILE A 4 -1.56 -4.81 -5.24
C ILE A 4 -2.60 -5.84 -5.69
N THR A 5 -3.16 -6.59 -4.75
CA THR A 5 -4.21 -7.55 -5.10
C THR A 5 -5.50 -6.81 -5.46
N SER A 6 -6.40 -7.51 -6.16
CA SER A 6 -7.69 -6.92 -6.50
C SER A 6 -8.46 -6.50 -5.27
N GLU A 7 -8.44 -7.32 -4.23
CA GLU A 7 -9.14 -7.00 -2.99
C GLU A 7 -8.55 -5.75 -2.33
N ALA A 8 -7.21 -5.65 -2.33
CA ALA A 8 -6.58 -4.48 -1.75
C ALA A 8 -6.90 -3.23 -2.56
N ALA A 9 -6.90 -3.34 -3.88
CA ALA A 9 -7.26 -2.21 -4.73
C ALA A 9 -8.69 -1.75 -4.47
N ASP A 10 -9.62 -2.70 -4.36
CA ASP A 10 -11.01 -2.35 -4.05
C ASP A 10 -11.12 -1.65 -2.70
N ALA A 11 -10.41 -2.15 -1.69
CA ALA A 11 -10.47 -1.54 -0.37
C ALA A 11 -9.94 -0.12 -0.40
N ILE A 12 -8.83 0.11 -1.09
CA ILE A 12 -8.27 1.46 -1.20
C ILE A 12 -9.28 2.39 -1.85
N ARG A 13 -9.89 1.96 -2.96
CA ARG A 13 -10.86 2.81 -3.65
C ARG A 13 -12.05 3.12 -2.77
N GLU A 14 -12.53 2.13 -2.02
CA GLU A 14 -13.68 2.33 -1.16
C GLU A 14 -13.38 3.31 -0.03
N ILE A 15 -12.20 3.23 0.54
CA ILE A 15 -11.82 4.16 1.61
C ILE A 15 -11.71 5.58 1.08
N VAL A 16 -11.11 5.72 -0.10
CA VAL A 16 -10.99 7.03 -0.72
C VAL A 16 -12.37 7.63 -0.96
N GLN A 17 -13.31 6.84 -1.46
CA GLN A 17 -14.67 7.32 -1.72
C GLN A 17 -15.43 7.59 -0.43
N ALA A 18 -15.29 6.72 0.55
CA ALA A 18 -16.03 6.88 1.81
C ALA A 18 -15.61 8.12 2.57
N ASN A 19 -14.39 8.57 2.36
CA ASN A 19 -13.88 9.76 3.04
C ASN A 19 -13.87 10.99 2.16
N ASP A 20 -14.47 10.91 0.98
CA ASP A 20 -14.55 12.03 0.05
C ASP A 20 -13.19 12.62 -0.27
N LEU A 21 -12.20 11.77 -0.41
CA LEU A 21 -10.86 12.23 -0.75
C LEU A 21 -10.79 12.60 -2.23
N PRO A 22 -9.93 13.54 -2.61
CA PRO A 22 -9.84 13.96 -4.00
C PRO A 22 -9.38 12.83 -4.91
N GLN A 23 -9.66 13.00 -6.19
CA GLN A 23 -9.13 12.09 -7.18
C GLN A 23 -7.61 12.10 -7.12
N GLY A 24 -7.04 10.93 -7.26
CA GLY A 24 -5.60 10.82 -7.17
C GLY A 24 -5.10 10.47 -5.79
N SER A 25 -5.98 10.46 -4.79
CA SER A 25 -5.59 10.03 -3.46
C SER A 25 -5.24 8.56 -3.43
N GLY A 26 -4.41 8.17 -2.50
CA GLY A 26 -4.03 6.77 -2.39
C GLY A 26 -3.50 6.43 -1.01
N LEU A 27 -3.13 5.19 -0.85
CA LEU A 27 -2.55 4.69 0.39
C LEU A 27 -1.06 4.99 0.37
N ARG A 28 -0.58 5.74 1.35
CA ARG A 28 0.83 6.05 1.44
C ARG A 28 1.47 5.11 2.44
N ILE A 29 2.54 4.48 2.02
CA ILE A 29 3.28 3.53 2.84
C ILE A 29 4.65 4.10 3.08
N THR A 30 5.01 4.26 4.34
CA THR A 30 6.35 4.73 4.71
C THR A 30 7.02 3.66 5.55
N ALA A 31 8.32 3.60 5.49
CA ALA A 31 9.08 2.63 6.25
C ALA A 31 10.28 3.31 6.89
N GLU A 32 10.62 2.84 8.07
CA GLU A 32 11.81 3.29 8.77
C GLU A 32 12.64 2.08 9.16
N GLU A 33 13.92 2.17 8.92
CA GLU A 33 14.83 1.12 9.34
C GLU A 33 15.55 1.57 10.61
N ASP A 34 15.56 0.70 11.62
CA ASP A 34 16.18 1.01 12.88
C ASP A 34 16.96 -0.22 13.30
N GLY A 35 18.24 -0.25 12.96
CA GLY A 35 19.05 -1.43 13.19
C GLY A 35 18.55 -2.58 12.34
N ASP A 36 18.16 -3.65 13.00
CA ASP A 36 17.65 -4.83 12.30
C ASP A 36 16.15 -4.80 12.13
N GLU A 37 15.50 -3.75 12.61
CA GLU A 37 14.04 -3.68 12.57
C GLU A 37 13.57 -2.73 11.52
N VAL A 38 12.42 -3.05 10.93
CA VAL A 38 11.77 -2.18 9.97
C VAL A 38 10.37 -1.91 10.48
N SER A 39 10.01 -0.64 10.57
CA SER A 39 8.67 -0.23 10.94
C SER A 39 7.97 0.28 9.71
N ILE A 40 6.74 -0.13 9.50
CA ILE A 40 5.98 0.29 8.34
C ILE A 40 4.72 0.98 8.80
N GLU A 41 4.43 2.14 8.22
CA GLU A 41 3.24 2.91 8.54
C GLU A 41 2.39 3.08 7.30
N LEU A 42 1.08 3.04 7.49
CA LEU A 42 0.12 3.22 6.41
C LEU A 42 -0.76 4.41 6.74
N ASP A 43 -1.01 5.23 5.73
CA ASP A 43 -1.88 6.37 5.88
C ASP A 43 -2.47 6.69 4.52
N PHE A 44 -3.48 7.53 4.47
CA PHE A 44 -4.02 7.96 3.20
C PHE A 44 -3.57 9.37 2.90
N ALA A 45 -3.19 9.63 1.67
CA ALA A 45 -2.67 10.92 1.26
C ALA A 45 -3.38 11.35 -0.02
N GLU A 46 -3.51 12.66 -0.18
CA GLU A 46 -4.17 13.20 -1.36
C GLU A 46 -3.26 13.21 -2.57
N GLN A 47 -1.97 13.19 -2.35
CA GLN A 47 -1.02 13.18 -3.45
C GLN A 47 0.30 12.62 -2.95
N PRO A 48 1.13 12.10 -3.84
CA PRO A 48 2.43 11.59 -3.42
C PRO A 48 3.41 12.72 -3.15
N GLU A 49 4.43 12.41 -2.37
CA GLU A 49 5.55 13.31 -2.20
C GLU A 49 6.45 13.22 -3.41
N THR A 50 7.32 14.19 -3.55
CA THR A 50 8.16 14.30 -4.74
C THR A 50 8.96 13.05 -5.01
N GLU A 51 9.44 12.38 -3.98
CA GLU A 51 10.30 11.22 -4.16
C GLU A 51 9.57 9.91 -3.98
N ASP A 52 8.26 9.94 -3.83
CA ASP A 52 7.51 8.71 -3.67
C ASP A 52 7.41 7.97 -5.00
N ASP A 53 7.48 6.64 -4.92
CA ASP A 53 7.10 5.80 -6.05
C ASP A 53 5.59 5.63 -6.04
N VAL A 54 5.00 5.70 -7.20
CA VAL A 54 3.54 5.55 -7.33
C VAL A 54 3.26 4.23 -8.04
N VAL A 55 2.50 3.37 -7.39
CA VAL A 55 2.05 2.12 -7.99
C VAL A 55 0.55 2.25 -8.18
N GLU A 56 0.08 2.01 -9.40
CA GLU A 56 -1.32 2.13 -9.71
C GLU A 56 -1.83 0.81 -10.23
N SER A 57 -2.96 0.36 -9.72
CA SER A 57 -3.55 -0.89 -10.15
C SER A 57 -5.05 -0.81 -9.96
N GLN A 58 -5.80 -1.10 -11.02
CA GLN A 58 -7.25 -1.18 -10.97
C GLN A 58 -7.90 0.05 -10.35
N GLY A 59 -7.33 1.21 -10.64
CA GLY A 59 -7.89 2.47 -10.15
C GLY A 59 -7.45 2.86 -8.76
N ALA A 60 -6.68 2.03 -8.09
CA ALA A 60 -6.15 2.35 -6.77
C ALA A 60 -4.70 2.81 -6.90
N ARG A 61 -4.29 3.69 -6.01
CA ARG A 61 -2.93 4.20 -5.99
C ARG A 61 -2.28 3.92 -4.65
N VAL A 62 -1.00 3.58 -4.70
CA VAL A 62 -0.19 3.39 -3.51
C VAL A 62 1.08 4.21 -3.68
N PHE A 63 1.39 5.00 -2.68
CA PHE A 63 2.58 5.86 -2.69
C PHE A 63 3.59 5.27 -1.71
N LEU A 64 4.81 5.06 -2.17
CA LEU A 64 5.85 4.43 -1.34
C LEU A 64 7.01 5.38 -1.21
N ASP A 65 7.44 5.65 0.02
CA ASP A 65 8.66 6.44 0.16
C ASP A 65 9.85 5.56 -0.23
N GLU A 66 11.04 6.15 -0.26
CA GLU A 66 12.21 5.44 -0.76
C GLU A 66 12.48 4.16 0.02
N THR A 67 12.42 4.24 1.33
CA THR A 67 12.69 3.07 2.16
C THR A 67 11.63 2.00 1.95
N ALA A 68 10.36 2.40 1.91
CA ALA A 68 9.29 1.43 1.68
C ALA A 68 9.42 0.78 0.32
N SER A 69 9.79 1.54 -0.69
CA SER A 69 9.98 1.00 -2.02
C SER A 69 11.04 -0.08 -2.04
N ASP A 70 12.14 0.15 -1.32
CA ASP A 70 13.20 -0.85 -1.23
C ASP A 70 12.79 -2.08 -0.47
N VAL A 71 12.16 -1.88 0.68
CA VAL A 71 11.83 -2.98 1.57
C VAL A 71 10.74 -3.86 0.98
N LEU A 72 9.84 -3.26 0.20
CA LEU A 72 8.66 -3.96 -0.29
C LEU A 72 8.77 -4.33 -1.77
N THR A 73 9.98 -4.52 -2.27
CA THR A 73 10.22 -4.74 -3.69
C THR A 73 9.47 -5.94 -4.25
N ASP A 74 9.49 -7.06 -3.57
CA ASP A 74 8.84 -8.28 -4.05
C ASP A 74 7.69 -8.69 -3.15
N VAL A 75 6.94 -7.71 -2.70
CA VAL A 75 5.89 -7.94 -1.72
C VAL A 75 4.55 -7.66 -2.36
N GLU A 76 3.54 -8.35 -1.91
CA GLU A 76 2.17 -8.18 -2.35
C GLU A 76 1.36 -7.54 -1.23
N LEU A 77 0.62 -6.51 -1.56
CA LEU A 77 -0.28 -5.87 -0.61
C LEU A 77 -1.63 -6.56 -0.69
N THR A 78 -2.07 -7.12 0.43
CA THR A 78 -3.32 -7.82 0.51
C THR A 78 -4.20 -7.16 1.57
N VAL A 79 -5.43 -7.60 1.66
CA VAL A 79 -6.35 -7.05 2.64
C VAL A 79 -7.22 -8.18 3.18
N THR A 80 -7.50 -8.10 4.48
CA THR A 80 -8.39 -9.04 5.13
C THR A 80 -9.50 -8.24 5.82
N PRO A 81 -10.75 -8.53 5.54
CA PRO A 81 -11.83 -7.80 6.21
C PRO A 81 -12.00 -8.27 7.65
N HIS A 82 -12.30 -7.33 8.53
CA HIS A 82 -12.54 -7.60 9.93
C HIS A 82 -13.76 -6.80 10.37
N GLY A 83 -14.94 -7.38 10.18
CA GLY A 83 -16.16 -6.66 10.54
C GLY A 83 -16.28 -5.39 9.73
N ASP A 84 -16.25 -4.25 10.40
CA ASP A 84 -16.41 -2.96 9.74
C ASP A 84 -15.09 -2.40 9.23
N HIS A 85 -13.98 -3.09 9.48
CA HIS A 85 -12.67 -2.59 9.09
C HIS A 85 -12.04 -3.52 8.10
N VAL A 86 -11.01 -3.01 7.44
CA VAL A 86 -10.13 -3.86 6.66
C VAL A 86 -8.74 -3.75 7.25
N HIS A 87 -8.01 -4.83 7.14
CA HIS A 87 -6.65 -4.87 7.64
C HIS A 87 -5.73 -5.14 6.45
N PHE A 88 -4.82 -4.21 6.18
CA PHE A 88 -3.87 -4.39 5.09
C PHE A 88 -2.68 -5.20 5.57
N GLU A 89 -2.25 -6.13 4.75
CA GLU A 89 -1.13 -7.00 5.09
C GLU A 89 -0.17 -7.08 3.93
N PHE A 90 1.06 -7.41 4.24
CA PHE A 90 2.08 -7.61 3.22
C PHE A 90 2.48 -9.06 3.21
N SER A 91 2.53 -9.65 2.02
CA SER A 91 2.97 -11.02 1.84
C SER A 91 4.09 -11.04 0.83
N GLU A 92 5.06 -11.93 1.03
CA GLU A 92 6.04 -12.11 -0.01
C GLU A 92 5.39 -12.72 -1.21
N ARG A 93 5.74 -12.25 -2.40
CA ARG A 93 5.22 -12.86 -3.59
C ARG A 93 5.73 -14.26 -3.64
N GLY A 94 4.82 -15.16 -3.78
CA GLY A 94 5.18 -16.52 -3.65
C GLY A 94 5.68 -17.10 -4.92
N ASP A 95 6.69 -16.56 -5.49
CA ASP A 95 7.18 -17.09 -6.67
C ASP A 95 7.63 -18.45 -6.42
N GLY A 96 7.24 -19.26 -7.04
CA GLY A 96 7.66 -20.54 -6.88
C GLY A 96 7.20 -21.17 -5.67
N ALA A 97 6.87 -20.40 -4.78
CA ALA A 97 6.42 -21.00 -3.60
C ALA A 97 5.25 -21.76 -3.95
N GLY A 98 4.98 -21.42 -4.92
CA GLY A 98 3.83 -22.19 -5.31
C GLY A 98 4.13 -23.12 -4.82
#